data_0fed3fa9f4d673cf951e97a6aa626fb7
#
_entry.id   0fed3fa9f4d673cf951e97a6aa626fb7
#
_cell.length_a   1.000
_cell.length_b   1.000
_cell.length_c   1.000
_cell.angle_alpha   90.00
_cell.angle_beta   90.00
_cell.angle_gamma   90.00
#
_symmetry.space_group_name_H-M   'P 1'
#
loop_
_entity.id
_entity.type
_entity.pdbx_description
1 polymer ?
#
loop_
_entity_poly.entity_id
_entity_poly.type
_entity_poly.pdbx_seq_one_letter_code
_entity_poly.pdbx_strand_id
1 'polypeptide(L)'
;TNIVVTPGNNNATVSVDNTKLPNGVTYNPATKTISGTPNVTDWGSTEEKRKFEIPVVITNPDGSKITKTVEITVLRDTDGDGDPDITDTDDDGDGVPDTVETAKGSDPKNANSRPAATITPIPQPTITNGTQSVNDKTAISNITITPGNNNATVSVDNSKLPNGVTYNPA
;
A
#
# COMPACT_ATOMS: atom_id res chain seq x y z
N THR A 1 -12.58 21.25 11.26
CA THR A 1 -13.21 22.58 11.42
C THR A 1 -14.70 22.42 11.64
N ASN A 2 -15.26 23.09 12.69
CA ASN A 2 -16.68 23.01 13.01
C ASN A 2 -17.51 23.82 12.01
N ILE A 3 -18.70 23.31 11.64
CA ILE A 3 -19.67 24.02 10.79
C ILE A 3 -20.72 24.64 11.69
N VAL A 4 -20.83 25.96 11.69
CA VAL A 4 -21.83 26.69 12.49
C VAL A 4 -22.98 27.13 11.59
N VAL A 5 -24.20 26.79 12.00
CA VAL A 5 -25.42 27.23 11.31
C VAL A 5 -25.95 28.48 11.97
N THR A 6 -25.87 29.62 11.27
CA THR A 6 -26.38 30.91 11.76
C THR A 6 -27.71 31.21 11.11
N PRO A 7 -28.87 31.11 11.82
CA PRO A 7 -30.14 31.54 11.29
C PRO A 7 -30.23 33.08 11.18
N GLY A 8 -30.96 33.57 10.20
CA GLY A 8 -31.13 34.99 10.00
C GLY A 8 -31.99 35.68 11.09
N ASN A 9 -32.71 34.89 11.89
CA ASN A 9 -33.51 35.32 13.03
C ASN A 9 -33.02 34.58 14.29
N ASN A 10 -32.64 35.32 15.36
CA ASN A 10 -32.14 34.72 16.60
C ASN A 10 -33.12 33.81 17.32
N ASN A 11 -34.41 33.98 17.11
CA ASN A 11 -35.47 33.17 17.67
C ASN A 11 -35.87 31.97 16.78
N ALA A 12 -35.21 31.80 15.62
CA ALA A 12 -35.42 30.66 14.76
C ALA A 12 -34.80 29.38 15.35
N THR A 13 -35.48 28.28 15.17
CA THR A 13 -34.96 26.95 15.52
C THR A 13 -34.25 26.32 14.32
N VAL A 14 -33.21 25.53 14.60
CA VAL A 14 -32.45 24.80 13.58
C VAL A 14 -32.57 23.30 13.84
N SER A 15 -32.95 22.57 12.83
CA SER A 15 -33.02 21.10 12.83
C SER A 15 -32.11 20.55 11.75
N VAL A 16 -31.34 19.52 12.08
CA VAL A 16 -30.44 18.79 11.18
C VAL A 16 -30.88 17.34 11.12
N ASP A 17 -30.90 16.76 9.93
CA ASP A 17 -31.13 15.33 9.79
C ASP A 17 -29.87 14.55 10.16
N ASN A 18 -29.82 14.06 11.40
CA ASN A 18 -28.67 13.33 11.93
C ASN A 18 -28.40 12.01 11.19
N THR A 19 -29.39 11.46 10.50
CA THR A 19 -29.23 10.21 9.71
C THR A 19 -28.40 10.41 8.44
N LYS A 20 -28.23 11.67 8.03
CA LYS A 20 -27.44 12.08 6.86
C LYS A 20 -26.03 12.53 7.21
N LEU A 21 -25.72 12.65 8.50
CA LEU A 21 -24.35 12.97 8.92
C LEU A 21 -23.44 11.74 8.73
N PRO A 22 -22.15 11.95 8.36
CA PRO A 22 -21.18 10.88 8.40
C PRO A 22 -21.06 10.30 9.81
N ASN A 23 -20.78 9.03 9.92
CA ASN A 23 -20.46 8.40 11.20
C ASN A 23 -19.34 9.17 11.91
N GLY A 24 -19.45 9.39 13.23
CA GLY A 24 -18.49 10.18 14.02
C GLY A 24 -18.73 11.71 13.98
N VAL A 25 -19.69 12.20 13.17
CA VAL A 25 -20.10 13.60 13.13
C VAL A 25 -21.48 13.76 13.76
N THR A 26 -21.65 14.81 14.56
CA THR A 26 -22.88 15.10 15.31
C THR A 26 -23.29 16.55 15.18
N TYR A 27 -24.59 16.82 15.37
CA TYR A 27 -25.14 18.16 15.49
C TYR A 27 -25.47 18.51 16.95
N ASN A 28 -24.96 19.63 17.43
CA ASN A 28 -25.31 20.18 18.75
C ASN A 28 -26.34 21.31 18.56
N PRO A 29 -27.60 21.12 18.99
CA PRO A 29 -28.67 22.14 18.82
C PRO A 29 -28.48 23.37 19.71
N ALA A 30 -27.79 23.25 20.84
CA ALA A 30 -27.57 24.39 21.75
C ALA A 30 -26.59 25.41 21.14
N THR A 31 -25.54 24.93 20.48
CA THR A 31 -24.54 25.75 19.81
C THR A 31 -24.81 25.91 18.31
N LYS A 32 -25.81 25.19 17.77
CA LYS A 32 -26.13 25.11 16.34
C LYS A 32 -24.92 24.71 15.49
N THR A 33 -24.14 23.76 15.98
CA THR A 33 -22.85 23.38 15.39
C THR A 33 -22.87 21.92 14.98
N ILE A 34 -22.40 21.62 13.76
CA ILE A 34 -22.05 20.28 13.29
C ILE A 34 -20.54 20.11 13.50
N SER A 35 -20.15 19.07 14.22
CA SER A 35 -18.75 18.81 14.58
C SER A 35 -18.50 17.32 14.76
N GLY A 36 -17.23 16.94 14.76
CA GLY A 36 -16.78 15.56 14.94
C GLY A 36 -15.69 15.18 13.93
N THR A 37 -15.25 13.94 14.02
CA THR A 37 -14.31 13.33 13.08
C THR A 37 -15.06 12.27 12.28
N PRO A 38 -15.26 12.47 10.98
CA PRO A 38 -15.93 11.47 10.15
C PRO A 38 -15.13 10.17 10.13
N ASN A 39 -15.84 9.04 10.21
CA ASN A 39 -15.27 7.71 10.11
C ASN A 39 -16.10 6.87 9.13
N VAL A 40 -15.58 6.68 7.93
CA VAL A 40 -16.19 5.87 6.89
C VAL A 40 -15.42 4.55 6.83
N THR A 41 -16.11 3.44 7.09
CA THR A 41 -15.50 2.10 7.18
C THR A 41 -15.88 1.16 6.04
N ASP A 42 -16.82 1.59 5.20
CA ASP A 42 -17.42 0.80 4.11
C ASP A 42 -17.08 1.40 2.74
N TRP A 43 -15.81 1.77 2.54
CA TRP A 43 -15.34 2.28 1.26
C TRP A 43 -15.52 1.26 0.14
N GLY A 44 -16.03 1.71 -0.99
CA GLY A 44 -15.95 0.92 -2.24
C GLY A 44 -14.48 0.75 -2.68
N SER A 45 -14.17 -0.30 -3.40
CA SER A 45 -12.78 -0.62 -3.81
C SER A 45 -12.10 0.49 -4.62
N THR A 46 -12.88 1.29 -5.35
CA THR A 46 -12.38 2.42 -6.17
C THR A 46 -12.85 3.78 -5.65
N GLU A 47 -13.46 3.80 -4.47
CA GLU A 47 -13.99 5.02 -3.88
C GLU A 47 -12.91 5.71 -3.05
N GLU A 48 -12.53 6.92 -3.44
CA GLU A 48 -11.51 7.73 -2.76
C GLU A 48 -12.09 8.91 -2.00
N LYS A 49 -13.35 9.22 -2.24
CA LYS A 49 -14.08 10.29 -1.55
C LYS A 49 -15.56 10.01 -1.50
N ARG A 50 -16.20 10.41 -0.40
CA ARG A 50 -17.65 10.30 -0.24
C ARG A 50 -18.25 11.63 0.15
N LYS A 51 -19.28 12.06 -0.58
CA LYS A 51 -20.03 13.28 -0.33
C LYS A 51 -21.28 12.99 0.49
N PHE A 52 -21.46 13.75 1.56
CA PHE A 52 -22.65 13.74 2.39
C PHE A 52 -23.42 15.05 2.21
N GLU A 53 -24.68 14.97 1.85
CA GLU A 53 -25.58 16.12 1.72
C GLU A 53 -26.57 16.10 2.88
N ILE A 54 -26.43 17.05 3.79
CA ILE A 54 -27.14 17.13 5.05
C ILE A 54 -28.18 18.22 4.98
N PRO A 55 -29.49 17.91 4.97
CA PRO A 55 -30.55 18.90 5.04
C PRO A 55 -30.56 19.59 6.40
N VAL A 56 -30.60 20.91 6.38
CA VAL A 56 -30.73 21.77 7.55
C VAL A 56 -32.01 22.57 7.39
N VAL A 57 -32.94 22.40 8.29
CA VAL A 57 -34.21 23.11 8.29
C VAL A 57 -34.18 24.21 9.37
N ILE A 58 -34.40 25.46 8.95
CA ILE A 58 -34.53 26.62 9.81
C ILE A 58 -36.01 26.96 9.88
N THR A 59 -36.57 26.94 11.08
CA THR A 59 -37.99 27.31 11.30
C THR A 59 -38.03 28.65 12.04
N ASN A 60 -38.65 29.65 11.41
CA ASN A 60 -38.85 30.97 11.98
C ASN A 60 -39.99 30.98 13.01
N PRO A 61 -40.08 32.01 13.86
CA PRO A 61 -41.15 32.15 14.87
C PRO A 61 -42.56 32.22 14.30
N ASP A 62 -42.71 32.66 13.05
CA ASP A 62 -44.00 32.65 12.30
C ASP A 62 -44.37 31.30 11.71
N GLY A 63 -43.55 30.25 11.93
CA GLY A 63 -43.73 28.91 11.42
C GLY A 63 -43.22 28.69 10.00
N SER A 64 -42.73 29.73 9.32
CA SER A 64 -42.12 29.58 8.01
C SER A 64 -40.82 28.78 8.08
N LYS A 65 -40.52 27.97 7.04
CA LYS A 65 -39.36 27.09 6.99
C LYS A 65 -38.45 27.41 5.80
N ILE A 66 -37.16 27.38 6.05
CA ILE A 66 -36.14 27.49 5.04
C ILE A 66 -35.27 26.25 5.14
N THR A 67 -35.08 25.51 4.03
CA THR A 67 -34.19 24.38 3.97
C THR A 67 -32.92 24.79 3.25
N LYS A 68 -31.75 24.46 3.85
CA LYS A 68 -30.42 24.58 3.27
C LYS A 68 -29.74 23.23 3.32
N THR A 69 -28.74 23.03 2.47
CA THR A 69 -27.92 21.82 2.47
C THR A 69 -26.50 22.17 2.94
N VAL A 70 -26.00 21.41 3.91
CA VAL A 70 -24.59 21.37 4.26
C VAL A 70 -23.98 20.20 3.51
N GLU A 71 -22.85 20.45 2.88
CA GLU A 71 -22.08 19.40 2.19
C GLU A 71 -20.81 19.10 2.98
N ILE A 72 -20.57 17.81 3.23
CA ILE A 72 -19.34 17.30 3.82
C ILE A 72 -18.76 16.29 2.85
N THR A 73 -17.54 16.51 2.38
CA THR A 73 -16.80 15.53 1.62
C THR A 73 -15.73 14.91 2.52
N VAL A 74 -15.77 13.60 2.66
CA VAL A 74 -14.76 12.81 3.36
C VAL A 74 -13.85 12.19 2.30
N LEU A 75 -12.57 12.41 2.43
CA LEU A 75 -11.54 11.76 1.60
C LEU A 75 -11.12 10.47 2.30
N ARG A 76 -10.84 9.44 1.53
CA ARG A 76 -10.27 8.21 2.04
C ARG A 76 -8.80 8.44 2.39
N ASP A 77 -8.37 7.88 3.50
CA ASP A 77 -7.01 7.88 4.02
C ASP A 77 -6.83 6.46 4.59
N THR A 78 -6.17 5.59 3.82
CA THR A 78 -6.20 4.15 4.05
C THR A 78 -5.24 3.75 5.17
N ASP A 79 -4.07 4.36 5.26
CA ASP A 79 -3.07 4.07 6.29
C ASP A 79 -3.19 5.00 7.51
N GLY A 80 -3.91 6.12 7.39
CA GLY A 80 -4.19 7.06 8.47
C GLY A 80 -3.06 8.04 8.78
N ASP A 81 -2.15 8.28 7.85
CA ASP A 81 -1.01 9.18 8.03
C ASP A 81 -1.38 10.66 7.87
N GLY A 82 -2.56 10.95 7.29
CA GLY A 82 -3.15 12.27 7.09
C GLY A 82 -3.00 12.82 5.67
N ASP A 83 -2.36 12.10 4.76
CA ASP A 83 -2.39 12.35 3.31
C ASP A 83 -3.48 11.46 2.69
N PRO A 84 -4.50 12.03 2.03
CA PRO A 84 -5.56 11.20 1.44
C PRO A 84 -5.09 10.39 0.24
N ASP A 85 -5.67 9.19 0.05
CA ASP A 85 -5.38 8.26 -1.05
C ASP A 85 -5.32 8.94 -2.44
N ILE A 86 -6.07 10.02 -2.66
CA ILE A 86 -6.09 10.74 -3.94
C ILE A 86 -4.78 11.50 -4.22
N THR A 87 -3.96 11.76 -3.20
CA THR A 87 -2.69 12.49 -3.28
C THR A 87 -1.53 11.69 -2.75
N ASP A 88 -1.80 10.64 -1.99
CA ASP A 88 -0.79 9.73 -1.50
C ASP A 88 -0.14 8.94 -2.64
N THR A 89 1.05 8.48 -2.44
CA THR A 89 1.82 7.65 -3.39
C THR A 89 2.02 6.22 -2.89
N ASP A 90 1.58 5.94 -1.63
CA ASP A 90 1.69 4.66 -0.94
C ASP A 90 0.46 4.51 -0.01
N ASP A 91 -0.71 4.34 -0.62
CA ASP A 91 -2.03 4.42 0.03
C ASP A 91 -2.18 3.57 1.30
N ASP A 92 -1.45 2.45 1.41
CA ASP A 92 -1.53 1.55 2.58
C ASP A 92 -0.31 1.61 3.51
N GLY A 93 0.67 2.47 3.21
CA GLY A 93 1.83 2.75 4.05
C GLY A 93 2.79 1.57 4.19
N ASP A 94 2.77 0.60 3.26
CA ASP A 94 3.58 -0.61 3.36
C ASP A 94 5.02 -0.45 2.84
N GLY A 95 5.33 0.69 2.22
CA GLY A 95 6.62 1.06 1.66
C GLY A 95 6.79 0.65 0.19
N VAL A 96 5.73 0.19 -0.46
CA VAL A 96 5.70 -0.08 -1.92
C VAL A 96 4.76 0.93 -2.57
N PRO A 97 5.24 1.80 -3.48
CA PRO A 97 4.38 2.77 -4.12
C PRO A 97 3.24 2.15 -4.93
N ASP A 98 2.05 2.76 -4.91
CA ASP A 98 0.83 2.34 -5.63
C ASP A 98 1.07 2.03 -7.10
N THR A 99 1.90 2.84 -7.75
CA THR A 99 2.25 2.64 -9.17
C THR A 99 3.01 1.34 -9.40
N VAL A 100 3.84 0.93 -8.43
CA VAL A 100 4.58 -0.34 -8.47
C VAL A 100 3.63 -1.49 -8.21
N GLU A 101 2.75 -1.35 -7.25
CA GLU A 101 1.76 -2.37 -6.91
C GLU A 101 0.80 -2.63 -8.04
N THR A 102 0.18 -1.58 -8.57
CA THR A 102 -0.71 -1.66 -9.74
C THR A 102 -0.02 -2.33 -10.93
N ALA A 103 1.25 -1.95 -11.21
CA ALA A 103 2.02 -2.54 -12.31
C ALA A 103 2.36 -4.02 -12.08
N LYS A 104 2.39 -4.48 -10.84
CA LYS A 104 2.71 -5.85 -10.44
C LYS A 104 1.50 -6.70 -10.09
N GLY A 105 0.30 -6.08 -10.05
CA GLY A 105 -0.96 -6.75 -9.76
C GLY A 105 -1.22 -7.01 -8.28
N SER A 106 -0.60 -6.24 -7.37
CA SER A 106 -0.98 -6.15 -5.97
C SER A 106 -2.00 -5.02 -5.75
N ASP A 107 -2.56 -4.94 -4.55
CA ASP A 107 -3.60 -3.97 -4.19
C ASP A 107 -3.00 -2.83 -3.38
N PRO A 108 -2.93 -1.58 -3.93
CA PRO A 108 -2.34 -0.42 -3.27
C PRO A 108 -3.00 -0.02 -1.94
N LYS A 109 -4.17 -0.55 -1.64
CA LYS A 109 -4.94 -0.23 -0.43
C LYS A 109 -4.93 -1.36 0.60
N ASN A 110 -4.01 -2.31 0.48
CA ASN A 110 -3.92 -3.47 1.35
C ASN A 110 -2.47 -3.83 1.65
N ALA A 111 -1.92 -3.38 2.75
CA ALA A 111 -0.54 -3.60 3.18
C ALA A 111 -0.09 -5.09 3.29
N ASN A 112 -1.03 -6.02 3.19
CA ASN A 112 -0.72 -7.45 3.10
C ASN A 112 -0.64 -7.95 1.64
N SER A 113 -0.96 -7.11 0.66
CA SER A 113 -0.98 -7.44 -0.77
C SER A 113 0.25 -6.86 -1.46
N ARG A 114 1.41 -7.40 -1.17
CA ARG A 114 2.68 -6.93 -1.75
C ARG A 114 3.00 -7.62 -3.08
N PRO A 115 3.68 -6.93 -4.01
CA PRO A 115 4.20 -7.56 -5.21
C PRO A 115 5.09 -8.75 -4.88
N ALA A 116 4.96 -9.84 -5.62
CA ALA A 116 5.85 -10.99 -5.47
C ALA A 116 7.31 -10.54 -5.69
N ALA A 117 8.20 -10.93 -4.78
CA ALA A 117 9.63 -10.66 -4.93
C ALA A 117 10.12 -11.22 -6.27
N THR A 118 10.73 -10.37 -7.10
CA THR A 118 11.38 -10.83 -8.32
C THR A 118 12.64 -11.60 -7.93
N ILE A 119 12.54 -12.92 -7.81
CA ILE A 119 13.72 -13.78 -7.65
C ILE A 119 14.44 -13.80 -9.00
N THR A 120 15.56 -13.09 -9.08
CA THR A 120 16.49 -13.27 -10.20
C THR A 120 17.01 -14.71 -10.12
N PRO A 121 16.84 -15.55 -11.15
CA PRO A 121 17.36 -16.91 -11.12
C PRO A 121 18.86 -16.87 -10.81
N ILE A 122 19.29 -17.63 -9.82
CA ILE A 122 20.72 -17.75 -9.52
C ILE A 122 21.36 -18.43 -10.72
N PRO A 123 22.31 -17.77 -11.42
CA PRO A 123 22.98 -18.37 -12.56
C PRO A 123 23.61 -19.72 -12.16
N GLN A 124 23.37 -20.75 -12.95
CA GLN A 124 23.87 -22.08 -12.66
C GLN A 124 25.39 -22.17 -12.91
N PRO A 125 26.15 -22.82 -12.03
CA PRO A 125 27.56 -23.05 -12.27
C PRO A 125 27.77 -24.01 -13.46
N THR A 126 28.88 -23.86 -14.14
CA THR A 126 29.25 -24.76 -15.24
C THR A 126 30.61 -25.42 -14.96
N ILE A 127 30.75 -26.68 -15.41
CA ILE A 127 32.01 -27.41 -15.37
C ILE A 127 32.36 -27.78 -16.81
N THR A 128 33.51 -27.29 -17.28
CA THR A 128 34.04 -27.61 -18.61
C THR A 128 35.07 -28.71 -18.47
N ASN A 129 35.03 -29.69 -19.37
CA ASN A 129 35.88 -30.90 -19.38
C ASN A 129 35.75 -31.76 -18.09
N GLY A 130 34.57 -31.70 -17.43
CA GLY A 130 34.37 -32.39 -16.14
C GLY A 130 34.39 -33.90 -16.19
N THR A 131 34.22 -34.52 -17.38
CA THR A 131 34.36 -35.94 -17.56
C THR A 131 35.50 -36.26 -18.55
N GLN A 132 36.50 -37.01 -18.11
CA GLN A 132 37.66 -37.36 -18.92
C GLN A 132 38.02 -38.82 -18.68
N SER A 133 38.47 -39.48 -19.72
CA SER A 133 39.08 -40.83 -19.67
C SER A 133 40.44 -40.75 -20.32
N VAL A 134 41.50 -41.05 -19.57
CA VAL A 134 42.88 -40.97 -20.04
C VAL A 134 43.61 -42.25 -19.65
N ASN A 135 44.67 -42.64 -20.41
CA ASN A 135 45.54 -43.73 -20.04
C ASN A 135 46.38 -43.38 -18.81
N ASP A 136 46.83 -44.40 -18.07
CA ASP A 136 47.78 -44.18 -16.97
C ASP A 136 48.98 -43.40 -17.43
N LYS A 137 49.49 -42.48 -16.60
CA LYS A 137 50.61 -41.55 -16.86
C LYS A 137 50.36 -40.52 -17.97
N THR A 138 49.14 -40.39 -18.47
CA THR A 138 48.74 -39.34 -19.43
C THR A 138 48.10 -38.18 -18.69
N ALA A 139 48.51 -36.94 -19.01
CA ALA A 139 47.92 -35.74 -18.40
C ALA A 139 46.44 -35.56 -18.78
N ILE A 140 45.62 -35.23 -17.81
CA ILE A 140 44.24 -34.78 -18.06
C ILE A 140 44.26 -33.36 -18.64
N SER A 141 43.23 -32.99 -19.40
CA SER A 141 42.97 -31.63 -19.79
C SER A 141 42.42 -30.83 -18.57
N ASN A 142 42.75 -29.54 -18.53
CA ASN A 142 42.26 -28.69 -17.44
C ASN A 142 40.71 -28.73 -17.34
N ILE A 143 40.26 -28.94 -16.14
CA ILE A 143 38.81 -28.84 -15.80
C ILE A 143 38.58 -27.43 -15.26
N THR A 144 37.72 -26.68 -15.90
CA THR A 144 37.34 -25.32 -15.46
C THR A 144 35.99 -25.33 -14.80
N ILE A 145 35.93 -24.83 -13.59
CA ILE A 145 34.69 -24.63 -12.84
C ILE A 145 34.38 -23.14 -12.86
N THR A 146 33.26 -22.77 -13.49
CA THR A 146 32.81 -21.39 -13.53
C THR A 146 31.58 -21.26 -12.58
N PRO A 147 31.74 -20.53 -11.46
CA PRO A 147 30.59 -20.27 -10.59
C PRO A 147 29.52 -19.50 -11.35
N GLY A 148 28.26 -19.79 -11.06
CA GLY A 148 27.14 -19.03 -11.62
C GLY A 148 27.06 -17.58 -11.11
N ASN A 149 27.78 -17.27 -10.01
CA ASN A 149 27.84 -15.95 -9.40
C ASN A 149 29.29 -15.61 -9.08
N ASN A 150 29.75 -14.38 -9.43
CA ASN A 150 31.11 -13.91 -9.22
C ASN A 150 31.54 -13.87 -7.74
N ASN A 151 30.59 -13.86 -6.81
CA ASN A 151 30.87 -13.90 -5.36
C ASN A 151 30.77 -15.31 -4.77
N ALA A 152 30.51 -16.34 -5.59
CA ALA A 152 30.47 -17.71 -5.12
C ALA A 152 31.88 -18.27 -4.97
N THR A 153 32.12 -18.99 -3.88
CA THR A 153 33.35 -19.70 -3.64
C THR A 153 33.25 -21.13 -4.15
N VAL A 154 34.33 -21.62 -4.76
CA VAL A 154 34.45 -23.01 -5.19
C VAL A 154 35.36 -23.72 -4.20
N SER A 155 34.93 -24.86 -3.68
CA SER A 155 35.80 -25.75 -2.88
C SER A 155 35.87 -27.14 -3.52
N VAL A 156 37.02 -27.74 -3.53
CA VAL A 156 37.25 -29.09 -4.03
C VAL A 156 37.86 -29.94 -2.90
N ASP A 157 37.28 -31.10 -2.69
CA ASP A 157 37.85 -32.06 -1.74
C ASP A 157 39.10 -32.70 -2.35
N ASN A 158 40.25 -32.15 -1.98
CA ASN A 158 41.57 -32.61 -2.48
C ASN A 158 41.86 -34.08 -2.11
N SER A 159 41.25 -34.61 -1.06
CA SER A 159 41.42 -36.02 -0.68
C SER A 159 40.83 -37.02 -1.69
N LYS A 160 39.95 -36.52 -2.57
CA LYS A 160 39.28 -37.29 -3.62
C LYS A 160 39.96 -37.15 -4.99
N LEU A 161 40.95 -36.27 -5.09
CA LEU A 161 41.68 -36.13 -6.36
C LEU A 161 42.66 -37.26 -6.53
N PRO A 162 42.85 -37.76 -7.76
CA PRO A 162 43.93 -38.75 -8.08
C PRO A 162 45.33 -38.15 -7.80
N ASN A 163 46.30 -39.04 -7.53
CA ASN A 163 47.69 -38.60 -7.35
C ASN A 163 48.17 -37.80 -8.56
N GLY A 164 48.79 -36.63 -8.30
CA GLY A 164 49.32 -35.75 -9.35
C GLY A 164 48.29 -34.77 -9.92
N VAL A 165 47.03 -34.82 -9.47
CA VAL A 165 46.00 -33.83 -9.80
C VAL A 165 45.87 -32.83 -8.67
N THR A 166 45.86 -31.53 -8.99
CA THR A 166 45.72 -30.44 -8.02
C THR A 166 44.61 -29.50 -8.39
N TYR A 167 43.94 -28.94 -7.38
CA TYR A 167 43.03 -27.83 -7.54
C TYR A 167 43.73 -26.52 -7.29
N ASN A 168 43.62 -25.58 -8.23
CA ASN A 168 44.14 -24.22 -8.08
C ASN A 168 42.92 -23.25 -7.93
N PRO A 169 42.64 -22.73 -6.73
CA PRO A 169 41.65 -21.67 -6.55
C PRO A 169 42.19 -20.39 -7.20
N ALA A 170 41.51 -19.85 -8.18
CA ALA A 170 41.80 -18.56 -8.80
C ALA A 170 41.36 -17.38 -7.94
#